data_1c8196d17ff20cb6a5abace5957d2e5f
#
_entry.id   1c8196d17ff20cb6a5abace5957d2e5f
#
_cell.length_a   1.000
_cell.length_b   1.000
_cell.length_c   1.000
_cell.angle_alpha   90.00
_cell.angle_beta   90.00
_cell.angle_gamma   90.00
#
_symmetry.space_group_name_H-M   'P 1'
#
loop_
_entity.id
_entity.type
_entity.pdbx_description
1 polymer ?
#
loop_
_entity_poly.entity_id
_entity_poly.type
_entity_poly.pdbx_seq_one_letter_code
_entity_poly.pdbx_strand_id
1 'polypeptide(L)'
;KESCANLRICEKEEEEMSKFKHDLLLRIAKVTDAVMVTLPFVLCWYLYYADRIVAPFYGRGNVLIIALYFVLYIVFGRVYDAFLMSMQRISEIVYAQFLAAGVSDFIMYIVIWLLSRHLPNILPGVAALVGQVLMSSVWALVAHRWYFATFPPQPTAIVYDVRQGMEKLISQYGLDCKYSVVLTASARECVDDLSMLDGIKTVFLSGIHSHDRNIILKYCVANDINVFVIPRIGDTI
;
A
#
# COMPACT_ATOMS: atom_id res chain seq x y z
N LYS A 1 29.27 10.56 29.21
CA LYS A 1 28.73 11.27 28.01
C LYS A 1 28.95 10.46 26.71
N GLU A 2 30.06 9.76 26.55
CA GLU A 2 30.35 8.92 25.36
C GLU A 2 29.45 7.67 25.26
N SER A 3 29.10 7.07 26.42
CA SER A 3 28.22 5.90 26.44
C SER A 3 26.79 6.19 25.95
N CYS A 4 26.23 7.37 26.26
CA CYS A 4 24.89 7.78 25.74
C CYS A 4 24.92 8.19 24.27
N ALA A 5 26.04 8.67 23.76
CA ALA A 5 26.19 8.97 22.33
C ALA A 5 26.23 7.68 21.48
N ASN A 6 26.96 6.68 21.95
CA ASN A 6 27.04 5.36 21.27
C ASN A 6 25.69 4.61 21.29
N LEU A 7 24.92 4.70 22.38
CA LEU A 7 23.57 4.13 22.45
C LEU A 7 22.62 4.75 21.41
N ARG A 8 22.62 6.08 21.28
CA ARG A 8 21.79 6.78 20.28
C ARG A 8 22.21 6.49 18.83
N ILE A 9 23.50 6.22 18.59
CA ILE A 9 23.98 5.84 17.25
C ILE A 9 23.50 4.44 16.93
N CYS A 10 23.59 3.47 17.84
CA CYS A 10 23.08 2.12 17.65
C CYS A 10 21.57 2.09 17.44
N GLU A 11 20.79 2.87 18.21
CA GLU A 11 19.33 2.97 18.03
C GLU A 11 18.96 3.55 16.65
N LYS A 12 19.68 4.57 16.19
CA LYS A 12 19.48 5.12 14.83
C LYS A 12 19.81 4.13 13.72
N GLU A 13 20.90 3.38 13.85
CA GLU A 13 21.28 2.36 12.87
C GLU A 13 20.27 1.22 12.81
N GLU A 14 19.73 0.81 13.96
CA GLU A 14 18.66 -0.20 14.02
C GLU A 14 17.35 0.31 13.38
N GLU A 15 17.01 1.58 13.61
CA GLU A 15 15.81 2.19 13.01
C GLU A 15 15.94 2.38 11.50
N GLU A 16 17.10 2.83 11.00
CA GLU A 16 17.36 2.94 9.56
C GLU A 16 17.36 1.57 8.89
N MET A 17 17.94 0.56 9.54
CA MET A 17 17.92 -0.82 9.03
C MET A 17 16.50 -1.40 9.01
N SER A 18 15.68 -1.09 10.00
CA SER A 18 14.26 -1.47 10.04
C SER A 18 13.46 -0.81 8.92
N LYS A 19 13.65 0.49 8.68
CA LYS A 19 13.04 1.23 7.57
C LYS A 19 13.47 0.66 6.21
N PHE A 20 14.76 0.37 6.05
CA PHE A 20 15.28 -0.23 4.81
C PHE A 20 14.68 -1.63 4.53
N LYS A 21 14.60 -2.48 5.56
CA LYS A 21 13.96 -3.81 5.45
C LYS A 21 12.49 -3.68 5.07
N HIS A 22 11.76 -2.75 5.67
CA HIS A 22 10.36 -2.46 5.36
C HIS A 22 10.16 -2.07 3.90
N ASP A 23 10.98 -1.13 3.39
CA ASP A 23 10.89 -0.66 2.01
C ASP A 23 11.27 -1.75 1.00
N LEU A 24 12.29 -2.55 1.33
CA LEU A 24 12.70 -3.68 0.51
C LEU A 24 11.59 -4.73 0.40
N LEU A 25 10.96 -5.08 1.52
CA LEU A 25 9.86 -6.03 1.56
C LEU A 25 8.65 -5.56 0.75
N LEU A 26 8.31 -4.27 0.84
CA LEU A 26 7.24 -3.68 0.03
C LEU A 26 7.57 -3.72 -1.48
N ARG A 27 8.83 -3.50 -1.86
CA ARG A 27 9.26 -3.60 -3.27
C ARG A 27 9.17 -5.04 -3.78
N ILE A 28 9.62 -6.00 -2.99
CA ILE A 28 9.51 -7.44 -3.33
C ILE A 28 8.05 -7.83 -3.49
N ALA A 29 7.19 -7.43 -2.56
CA ALA A 29 5.75 -7.72 -2.63
C ALA A 29 5.11 -7.16 -3.93
N LYS A 30 5.45 -5.94 -4.34
CA LYS A 30 4.99 -5.33 -5.60
C LYS A 30 5.42 -6.11 -6.84
N VAL A 31 6.69 -6.52 -6.88
CA VAL A 31 7.22 -7.29 -8.01
C VAL A 31 6.58 -8.68 -8.07
N THR A 32 6.40 -9.32 -6.92
CA THR A 32 5.76 -10.65 -6.86
C THR A 32 4.29 -10.58 -7.29
N ASP A 33 3.56 -9.54 -6.89
CA ASP A 33 2.20 -9.28 -7.35
C ASP A 33 2.13 -9.15 -8.88
N ALA A 34 2.98 -8.29 -9.44
CA ALA A 34 3.03 -8.09 -10.89
C ALA A 34 3.37 -9.38 -11.65
N VAL A 35 4.25 -10.21 -11.12
CA VAL A 35 4.57 -11.52 -11.70
C VAL A 35 3.36 -12.45 -11.63
N MET A 36 2.70 -12.55 -10.48
CA MET A 36 1.53 -13.42 -10.29
C MET A 36 0.37 -13.05 -11.21
N VAL A 37 0.07 -11.77 -11.37
CA VAL A 37 -1.00 -11.29 -12.27
C VAL A 37 -0.62 -11.47 -13.75
N THR A 38 0.66 -11.43 -14.08
CA THR A 38 1.13 -11.66 -15.46
C THR A 38 1.01 -13.13 -15.89
N LEU A 39 1.09 -14.10 -14.97
CA LEU A 39 1.07 -15.53 -15.30
C LEU A 39 -0.18 -15.97 -16.10
N PRO A 40 -1.42 -15.63 -15.72
CA PRO A 40 -2.60 -16.02 -16.51
C PRO A 40 -2.60 -15.42 -17.93
N PHE A 41 -2.09 -14.19 -18.08
CA PHE A 41 -1.91 -13.59 -19.40
C PHE A 41 -0.90 -14.36 -20.24
N VAL A 42 0.24 -14.74 -19.68
CA VAL A 42 1.28 -15.56 -20.35
C VAL A 42 0.71 -16.89 -20.82
N LEU A 43 -0.04 -17.58 -19.96
CA LEU A 43 -0.70 -18.84 -20.32
C LEU A 43 -1.69 -18.64 -21.45
N CYS A 44 -2.54 -17.61 -21.38
CA CYS A 44 -3.49 -17.27 -22.43
C CYS A 44 -2.78 -16.94 -23.76
N TRP A 45 -1.68 -16.16 -23.69
CA TRP A 45 -0.88 -15.82 -24.85
C TRP A 45 -0.37 -17.05 -25.57
N TYR A 46 0.33 -17.96 -24.88
CA TYR A 46 0.94 -19.15 -25.50
C TYR A 46 -0.09 -20.19 -25.94
N LEU A 47 -1.21 -20.33 -25.23
CA LEU A 47 -2.22 -21.34 -25.58
C LEU A 47 -3.13 -20.92 -26.73
N TYR A 48 -3.39 -19.61 -26.90
CA TYR A 48 -4.45 -19.17 -27.82
C TYR A 48 -4.02 -18.13 -28.85
N TYR A 49 -3.05 -17.28 -28.57
CA TYR A 49 -2.74 -16.15 -29.45
C TYR A 49 -1.42 -16.28 -30.19
N ALA A 50 -0.40 -16.87 -29.62
CA ALA A 50 0.97 -16.90 -30.17
C ALA A 50 1.04 -17.51 -31.59
N ASP A 51 0.29 -18.57 -31.84
CA ASP A 51 0.27 -19.27 -33.14
C ASP A 51 -0.73 -18.70 -34.15
N ARG A 52 -1.60 -17.75 -33.75
CA ARG A 52 -2.67 -17.19 -34.57
C ARG A 52 -2.35 -15.83 -35.16
N ILE A 53 -1.16 -15.31 -34.92
CA ILE A 53 -0.64 -14.07 -35.49
C ILE A 53 -0.23 -14.34 -36.95
N VAL A 54 -0.43 -13.35 -37.85
CA VAL A 54 -0.09 -13.44 -39.28
C VAL A 54 1.39 -13.76 -39.52
N ALA A 55 2.27 -13.28 -38.65
CA ALA A 55 3.69 -13.65 -38.65
C ALA A 55 4.06 -14.08 -37.21
N PRO A 56 3.99 -15.41 -36.89
CA PRO A 56 4.29 -15.91 -35.56
C PRO A 56 5.67 -15.47 -35.09
N PHE A 57 5.72 -14.96 -33.88
CA PHE A 57 6.99 -14.56 -33.28
C PHE A 57 7.79 -15.77 -32.84
N TYR A 58 9.00 -15.90 -33.36
CA TYR A 58 9.95 -16.91 -32.91
C TYR A 58 10.81 -16.32 -31.76
N GLY A 59 10.49 -16.74 -30.53
CA GLY A 59 11.28 -16.43 -29.34
C GLY A 59 11.18 -14.97 -28.87
N ARG A 60 12.03 -14.09 -29.38
CA ARG A 60 12.18 -12.71 -28.85
C ARG A 60 10.90 -11.86 -28.90
N GLY A 61 10.05 -12.05 -29.92
CA GLY A 61 8.80 -11.31 -30.04
C GLY A 61 7.79 -11.67 -28.93
N ASN A 62 7.68 -12.94 -28.57
CA ASN A 62 6.82 -13.36 -27.46
C ASN A 62 7.25 -12.76 -26.14
N VAL A 63 8.57 -12.70 -25.88
CA VAL A 63 9.12 -12.05 -24.69
C VAL A 63 8.76 -10.55 -24.66
N LEU A 64 8.82 -9.87 -25.82
CA LEU A 64 8.46 -8.47 -25.94
C LEU A 64 6.98 -8.21 -25.56
N ILE A 65 6.07 -9.07 -26.02
CA ILE A 65 4.62 -8.98 -25.70
C ILE A 65 4.40 -9.16 -24.20
N ILE A 66 5.05 -10.15 -23.58
CA ILE A 66 4.94 -10.39 -22.15
C ILE A 66 5.54 -9.21 -21.36
N ALA A 67 6.70 -8.70 -21.78
CA ALA A 67 7.33 -7.55 -21.16
C ALA A 67 6.46 -6.29 -21.29
N LEU A 68 5.82 -6.07 -22.44
CA LEU A 68 4.89 -4.96 -22.65
C LEU A 68 3.70 -5.06 -21.69
N TYR A 69 3.07 -6.25 -21.57
CA TYR A 69 2.00 -6.47 -20.61
C TYR A 69 2.45 -6.16 -19.16
N PHE A 70 3.60 -6.69 -18.76
CA PHE A 70 4.17 -6.48 -17.42
C PHE A 70 4.38 -5.00 -17.11
N VAL A 71 4.93 -4.24 -18.06
CA VAL A 71 5.14 -2.79 -17.92
C VAL A 71 3.80 -2.06 -17.83
N LEU A 72 2.83 -2.39 -18.68
CA LEU A 72 1.48 -1.80 -18.65
C LEU A 72 0.82 -2.03 -17.28
N TYR A 73 0.86 -3.27 -16.78
CA TYR A 73 0.29 -3.59 -15.47
C TYR A 73 0.95 -2.79 -14.33
N ILE A 74 2.28 -2.64 -14.33
CA ILE A 74 2.98 -1.82 -13.33
C ILE A 74 2.57 -0.36 -13.42
N VAL A 75 2.46 0.19 -14.63
CA VAL A 75 2.06 1.58 -14.84
C VAL A 75 0.64 1.82 -14.32
N PHE A 76 -0.32 1.01 -14.75
CA PHE A 76 -1.72 1.14 -14.31
C PHE A 76 -1.90 0.75 -12.84
N GLY A 77 -1.16 -0.23 -12.33
CA GLY A 77 -1.15 -0.57 -10.92
C GLY A 77 -0.69 0.60 -10.04
N ARG A 78 0.23 1.45 -10.54
CA ARG A 78 0.59 2.70 -9.86
C ARG A 78 -0.49 3.78 -9.96
N VAL A 79 -1.16 3.89 -11.11
CA VAL A 79 -2.23 4.88 -11.32
C VAL A 79 -3.44 4.59 -10.43
N TYR A 80 -3.77 3.31 -10.24
CA TYR A 80 -4.91 2.88 -9.42
C TYR A 80 -4.55 2.56 -7.97
N ASP A 81 -3.31 2.83 -7.53
CA ASP A 81 -2.82 2.54 -6.17
C ASP A 81 -2.93 1.06 -5.75
N ALA A 82 -2.88 0.13 -6.72
CA ALA A 82 -2.99 -1.31 -6.49
C ALA A 82 -1.90 -1.90 -5.57
N PHE A 83 -0.81 -1.16 -5.36
CA PHE A 83 0.34 -1.58 -4.56
C PHE A 83 0.39 -1.00 -3.15
N LEU A 84 -0.63 -0.29 -2.69
CA LEU A 84 -0.69 0.37 -1.37
C LEU A 84 -1.20 -0.58 -0.26
N MET A 85 -0.51 -1.72 -0.08
CA MET A 85 -0.91 -2.76 0.88
C MET A 85 -0.95 -2.30 2.34
N SER A 86 -0.17 -1.26 2.71
CA SER A 86 -0.04 -0.81 4.09
C SER A 86 -1.17 0.10 4.58
N MET A 87 -2.02 0.61 3.68
CA MET A 87 -3.06 1.60 4.01
C MET A 87 -4.46 1.25 3.52
N GLN A 88 -4.60 0.24 2.66
CA GLN A 88 -5.86 -0.12 2.03
C GLN A 88 -6.42 -1.43 2.57
N ARG A 89 -7.74 -1.58 2.52
CA ARG A 89 -8.42 -2.84 2.78
C ARG A 89 -8.14 -3.82 1.65
N ILE A 90 -8.19 -5.10 1.95
CA ILE A 90 -7.98 -6.17 0.96
C ILE A 90 -8.91 -5.99 -0.25
N SER A 91 -10.17 -5.62 -0.01
CA SER A 91 -11.16 -5.38 -1.08
C SER A 91 -10.77 -4.22 -2.01
N GLU A 92 -10.19 -3.16 -1.47
CA GLU A 92 -9.73 -1.99 -2.24
C GLU A 92 -8.52 -2.36 -3.10
N ILE A 93 -7.60 -3.14 -2.55
CA ILE A 93 -6.43 -3.65 -3.28
C ILE A 93 -6.89 -4.52 -4.45
N VAL A 94 -7.78 -5.49 -4.20
CA VAL A 94 -8.30 -6.38 -5.26
C VAL A 94 -9.05 -5.60 -6.34
N TYR A 95 -9.84 -4.59 -5.96
CA TYR A 95 -10.53 -3.73 -6.91
C TYR A 95 -9.56 -2.91 -7.77
N ALA A 96 -8.54 -2.33 -7.15
CA ALA A 96 -7.51 -1.58 -7.86
C ALA A 96 -6.71 -2.48 -8.83
N GLN A 97 -6.37 -3.70 -8.42
CA GLN A 97 -5.71 -4.70 -9.26
C GLN A 97 -6.60 -5.14 -10.43
N PHE A 98 -7.90 -5.34 -10.20
CA PHE A 98 -8.87 -5.64 -11.25
C PHE A 98 -8.93 -4.53 -12.31
N LEU A 99 -8.97 -3.26 -11.89
CA LEU A 99 -8.95 -2.13 -12.83
C LEU A 99 -7.65 -2.06 -13.61
N ALA A 100 -6.51 -2.22 -12.93
CA ALA A 100 -5.20 -2.20 -13.57
C ALA A 100 -5.03 -3.33 -14.59
N ALA A 101 -5.44 -4.55 -14.24
CA ALA A 101 -5.41 -5.71 -15.13
C ALA A 101 -6.38 -5.53 -16.31
N GLY A 102 -7.61 -5.09 -16.05
CA GLY A 102 -8.64 -4.89 -17.07
C GLY A 102 -8.22 -3.87 -18.14
N VAL A 103 -7.66 -2.73 -17.72
CA VAL A 103 -7.15 -1.72 -18.67
C VAL A 103 -5.93 -2.26 -19.44
N SER A 104 -5.03 -2.98 -18.79
CA SER A 104 -3.86 -3.59 -19.43
C SER A 104 -4.28 -4.65 -20.45
N ASP A 105 -5.23 -5.52 -20.11
CA ASP A 105 -5.79 -6.53 -21.01
C ASP A 105 -6.51 -5.91 -22.20
N PHE A 106 -7.26 -4.83 -21.98
CA PHE A 106 -7.93 -4.11 -23.06
C PHE A 106 -6.93 -3.54 -24.06
N ILE A 107 -5.85 -2.91 -23.60
CA ILE A 107 -4.78 -2.40 -24.46
C ILE A 107 -4.10 -3.56 -25.20
N MET A 108 -3.80 -4.65 -24.51
CA MET A 108 -3.18 -5.82 -25.14
C MET A 108 -4.10 -6.50 -26.15
N TYR A 109 -5.41 -6.50 -25.91
CA TYR A 109 -6.37 -6.97 -26.91
C TYR A 109 -6.31 -6.16 -28.22
N ILE A 110 -6.17 -4.83 -28.12
CA ILE A 110 -5.98 -3.97 -29.28
C ILE A 110 -4.67 -4.31 -30.00
N VAL A 111 -3.58 -4.52 -29.24
CA VAL A 111 -2.28 -4.92 -29.82
C VAL A 111 -2.39 -6.26 -30.54
N ILE A 112 -3.05 -7.26 -29.95
CA ILE A 112 -3.28 -8.58 -30.55
C ILE A 112 -4.14 -8.44 -31.81
N TRP A 113 -5.17 -7.60 -31.78
CA TRP A 113 -5.99 -7.32 -32.98
C TRP A 113 -5.17 -6.73 -34.11
N LEU A 114 -4.31 -5.76 -33.85
CA LEU A 114 -3.43 -5.17 -34.86
C LEU A 114 -2.45 -6.19 -35.45
N LEU A 115 -1.93 -7.10 -34.64
CA LEU A 115 -1.00 -8.14 -35.06
C LEU A 115 -1.67 -9.28 -35.85
N SER A 116 -2.90 -9.63 -35.52
CA SER A 116 -3.63 -10.73 -36.15
C SER A 116 -4.37 -10.32 -37.43
N ARG A 117 -4.54 -9.02 -37.70
CA ARG A 117 -5.29 -8.43 -38.81
C ARG A 117 -6.76 -8.86 -38.92
N HIS A 118 -7.26 -9.60 -37.96
CA HIS A 118 -8.67 -9.99 -37.81
C HIS A 118 -9.05 -9.90 -36.34
N LEU A 119 -10.33 -9.79 -36.04
CA LEU A 119 -10.80 -9.73 -34.65
C LEU A 119 -10.48 -11.06 -33.95
N PRO A 120 -9.59 -11.04 -32.95
CA PRO A 120 -9.29 -12.26 -32.19
C PRO A 120 -10.47 -12.64 -31.30
N ASN A 121 -10.57 -13.91 -30.96
CA ASN A 121 -11.58 -14.37 -30.02
C ASN A 121 -11.33 -13.72 -28.64
N ILE A 122 -12.35 -13.07 -28.10
CA ILE A 122 -12.26 -12.37 -26.80
C ILE A 122 -12.30 -13.33 -25.61
N LEU A 123 -12.87 -14.54 -25.80
CA LEU A 123 -13.11 -15.48 -24.70
C LEU A 123 -11.84 -15.88 -23.92
N PRO A 124 -10.70 -16.17 -24.59
CA PRO A 124 -9.45 -16.43 -23.87
C PRO A 124 -8.96 -15.23 -23.06
N GLY A 125 -9.15 -13.99 -23.54
CA GLY A 125 -8.81 -12.78 -22.81
C GLY A 125 -9.65 -12.60 -21.54
N VAL A 126 -10.95 -12.85 -21.63
CA VAL A 126 -11.84 -12.83 -20.47
C VAL A 126 -11.45 -13.92 -19.45
N ALA A 127 -11.10 -15.13 -19.94
CA ALA A 127 -10.62 -16.20 -19.06
C ALA A 127 -9.30 -15.82 -18.36
N ALA A 128 -8.39 -15.14 -19.08
CA ALA A 128 -7.16 -14.62 -18.48
C ALA A 128 -7.46 -13.58 -17.40
N LEU A 129 -8.36 -12.63 -17.65
CA LEU A 129 -8.77 -11.62 -16.66
C LEU A 129 -9.37 -12.27 -15.40
N VAL A 130 -10.23 -13.27 -15.55
CA VAL A 130 -10.77 -14.02 -14.39
C VAL A 130 -9.64 -14.69 -13.61
N GLY A 131 -8.72 -15.35 -14.31
CA GLY A 131 -7.54 -15.96 -13.69
C GLY A 131 -6.67 -14.96 -12.94
N GLN A 132 -6.47 -13.78 -13.51
CA GLN A 132 -5.72 -12.67 -12.88
C GLN A 132 -6.38 -12.18 -11.60
N VAL A 133 -7.70 -11.98 -11.61
CA VAL A 133 -8.47 -11.55 -10.43
C VAL A 133 -8.40 -12.60 -9.32
N LEU A 134 -8.48 -13.88 -9.67
CA LEU A 134 -8.32 -14.95 -8.69
C LEU A 134 -6.90 -14.97 -8.10
N MET A 135 -5.88 -14.90 -8.94
CA MET A 135 -4.48 -14.88 -8.49
C MET A 135 -4.16 -13.65 -7.65
N SER A 136 -4.63 -12.48 -8.06
CA SER A 136 -4.45 -11.23 -7.31
C SER A 136 -5.17 -11.27 -5.96
N SER A 137 -6.38 -11.84 -5.89
CA SER A 137 -7.14 -11.99 -4.65
C SER A 137 -6.40 -12.91 -3.65
N VAL A 138 -5.92 -14.05 -4.13
CA VAL A 138 -5.12 -14.96 -3.29
C VAL A 138 -3.83 -14.29 -2.83
N TRP A 139 -3.14 -13.60 -3.75
CA TRP A 139 -1.93 -12.88 -3.42
C TRP A 139 -2.17 -11.76 -2.40
N ALA A 140 -3.21 -10.95 -2.58
CA ALA A 140 -3.56 -9.88 -1.64
C ALA A 140 -3.82 -10.42 -0.23
N LEU A 141 -4.53 -11.55 -0.10
CA LEU A 141 -4.77 -12.20 1.19
C LEU A 141 -3.48 -12.70 1.84
N VAL A 142 -2.61 -13.36 1.08
CA VAL A 142 -1.33 -13.87 1.58
C VAL A 142 -0.39 -12.73 1.96
N ALA A 143 -0.24 -11.74 1.08
CA ALA A 143 0.62 -10.59 1.29
C ALA A 143 0.18 -9.76 2.49
N HIS A 144 -1.14 -9.53 2.64
CA HIS A 144 -1.69 -8.80 3.78
C HIS A 144 -1.42 -9.54 5.11
N ARG A 145 -1.68 -10.84 5.17
CA ARG A 145 -1.38 -11.64 6.38
C ARG A 145 0.11 -11.65 6.71
N TRP A 146 0.94 -11.85 5.69
CA TRP A 146 2.39 -11.87 5.87
C TRP A 146 2.94 -10.51 6.32
N TYR A 147 2.47 -9.41 5.73
CA TYR A 147 2.88 -8.08 6.10
C TYR A 147 2.57 -7.76 7.56
N PHE A 148 1.34 -7.98 8.01
CA PHE A 148 0.95 -7.69 9.39
C PHE A 148 1.47 -8.69 10.43
N ALA A 149 1.85 -9.90 10.01
CA ALA A 149 2.60 -10.82 10.87
C ALA A 149 4.06 -10.37 11.08
N THR A 150 4.66 -9.73 10.07
CA THR A 150 6.04 -9.25 10.14
C THR A 150 6.15 -7.88 10.81
N PHE A 151 5.16 -7.01 10.60
CA PHE A 151 5.11 -5.65 11.15
C PHE A 151 3.89 -5.52 12.07
N PRO A 152 4.09 -5.72 13.40
CA PRO A 152 3.00 -5.57 14.36
C PRO A 152 2.48 -4.13 14.40
N PRO A 153 1.21 -3.94 14.80
CA PRO A 153 0.59 -2.62 14.85
C PRO A 153 1.37 -1.68 15.77
N GLN A 154 1.52 -0.44 15.32
CA GLN A 154 2.27 0.58 16.06
C GLN A 154 1.45 1.11 17.24
N PRO A 155 2.07 1.25 18.45
CA PRO A 155 1.41 1.87 19.58
C PRO A 155 1.08 3.32 19.24
N THR A 156 -0.19 3.67 19.38
CA THR A 156 -0.76 4.93 18.91
C THR A 156 -1.53 5.63 20.01
N ALA A 157 -1.35 6.95 20.16
CA ALA A 157 -2.18 7.78 21.01
C ALA A 157 -3.15 8.62 20.18
N ILE A 158 -4.35 8.82 20.72
CA ILE A 158 -5.34 9.74 20.18
C ILE A 158 -5.51 10.88 21.18
N VAL A 159 -5.19 12.10 20.75
CA VAL A 159 -5.41 13.30 21.53
C VAL A 159 -6.51 14.12 20.89
N TYR A 160 -7.55 14.43 21.68
CA TYR A 160 -8.73 15.16 21.23
C TYR A 160 -9.04 16.36 22.14
N ASP A 161 -9.72 17.37 21.61
CA ASP A 161 -10.20 18.50 22.43
C ASP A 161 -11.73 18.46 22.64
N VAL A 162 -12.51 18.39 21.57
CA VAL A 162 -13.98 18.49 21.64
C VAL A 162 -14.72 17.25 21.21
N ARG A 163 -14.17 16.43 20.31
CA ARG A 163 -14.83 15.25 19.74
C ARG A 163 -14.06 13.97 20.03
N GLN A 164 -14.67 13.14 20.87
CA GLN A 164 -14.34 11.71 20.95
C GLN A 164 -14.88 11.00 19.70
N GLY A 165 -14.21 9.98 19.23
CA GLY A 165 -14.71 9.14 18.15
C GLY A 165 -13.68 8.80 17.07
N MET A 166 -12.44 9.24 17.23
CA MET A 166 -11.35 8.91 16.33
C MET A 166 -11.05 7.41 16.31
N GLU A 167 -11.21 6.70 17.44
CA GLU A 167 -11.10 5.25 17.54
C GLU A 167 -12.06 4.55 16.58
N LYS A 168 -13.32 5.04 16.51
CA LYS A 168 -14.31 4.51 15.56
C LYS A 168 -13.91 4.74 14.12
N LEU A 169 -13.25 5.86 13.81
CA LEU A 169 -12.75 6.12 12.46
C LEU A 169 -11.62 5.17 12.09
N ILE A 170 -10.65 4.92 13.00
CA ILE A 170 -9.56 3.97 12.78
C ILE A 170 -10.14 2.58 12.46
N SER A 171 -11.10 2.11 13.28
CA SER A 171 -11.78 0.85 13.06
C SER A 171 -12.63 0.86 11.77
N GLN A 172 -13.39 1.93 11.53
CA GLN A 172 -14.23 2.05 10.34
C GLN A 172 -13.41 2.04 9.04
N TYR A 173 -12.20 2.60 9.06
CA TYR A 173 -11.29 2.58 7.90
C TYR A 173 -10.40 1.33 7.85
N GLY A 174 -10.54 0.39 8.80
CA GLY A 174 -9.77 -0.86 8.85
C GLY A 174 -8.28 -0.65 9.11
N LEU A 175 -7.93 0.42 9.81
CA LEU A 175 -6.56 0.77 10.17
C LEU A 175 -6.12 0.11 11.49
N ASP A 176 -6.97 -0.69 12.13
CA ASP A 176 -6.67 -1.42 13.37
C ASP A 176 -5.47 -2.36 13.22
N CYS A 177 -5.25 -2.87 12.00
CA CYS A 177 -4.08 -3.72 11.71
C CYS A 177 -2.76 -2.94 11.76
N LYS A 178 -2.79 -1.61 11.54
CA LYS A 178 -1.61 -0.75 11.49
C LYS A 178 -1.37 0.03 12.77
N TYR A 179 -2.44 0.47 13.43
CA TYR A 179 -2.43 1.34 14.60
C TYR A 179 -3.12 0.65 15.77
N SER A 180 -2.37 0.39 16.85
CA SER A 180 -2.93 -0.08 18.11
C SER A 180 -3.13 1.11 19.03
N VAL A 181 -4.39 1.50 19.27
CA VAL A 181 -4.70 2.61 20.16
C VAL A 181 -4.43 2.17 21.59
N VAL A 182 -3.37 2.72 22.19
CA VAL A 182 -2.94 2.44 23.56
C VAL A 182 -3.42 3.53 24.53
N LEU A 183 -3.50 4.77 24.05
CA LEU A 183 -3.85 5.92 24.84
C LEU A 183 -4.88 6.80 24.12
N THR A 184 -5.89 7.22 24.86
CA THR A 184 -6.85 8.24 24.41
C THR A 184 -6.95 9.29 25.51
N ALA A 185 -6.46 10.50 25.25
CA ALA A 185 -6.37 11.58 26.23
C ALA A 185 -6.96 12.89 25.69
N SER A 186 -7.38 13.78 26.60
CA SER A 186 -7.77 15.14 26.20
C SER A 186 -6.51 15.98 25.93
N ALA A 187 -6.65 17.03 25.08
CA ALA A 187 -5.54 17.92 24.78
C ALA A 187 -4.95 18.58 26.04
N ARG A 188 -5.80 18.93 27.01
CA ARG A 188 -5.37 19.54 28.27
C ARG A 188 -4.55 18.58 29.14
N GLU A 189 -5.05 17.36 29.34
CA GLU A 189 -4.32 16.33 30.09
C GLU A 189 -2.97 16.02 29.44
N CYS A 190 -2.93 15.95 28.12
CA CYS A 190 -1.68 15.70 27.39
C CYS A 190 -0.69 16.87 27.47
N VAL A 191 -1.15 18.13 27.54
CA VAL A 191 -0.29 19.31 27.71
C VAL A 191 0.24 19.41 29.16
N ASP A 192 -0.57 18.99 30.13
CA ASP A 192 -0.18 18.99 31.54
C ASP A 192 0.88 17.90 31.82
N ASP A 193 0.78 16.76 31.16
CA ASP A 193 1.73 15.66 31.30
C ASP A 193 2.09 15.05 29.92
N LEU A 194 3.13 15.59 29.29
CA LEU A 194 3.63 15.10 27.99
C LEU A 194 4.31 13.73 28.09
N SER A 195 4.70 13.28 29.29
CA SER A 195 5.33 11.96 29.49
C SER A 195 4.39 10.80 29.18
N MET A 196 3.06 11.04 29.13
CA MET A 196 2.06 10.06 28.70
C MET A 196 2.30 9.58 27.26
N LEU A 197 3.02 10.33 26.44
CA LEU A 197 3.36 9.99 25.07
C LEU A 197 4.64 9.17 24.96
N ASP A 198 5.32 8.87 26.05
CA ASP A 198 6.54 8.06 26.03
C ASP A 198 6.25 6.63 25.62
N GLY A 199 7.04 6.10 24.67
CA GLY A 199 6.85 4.77 24.10
C GLY A 199 5.79 4.69 23.00
N ILE A 200 5.13 5.80 22.66
CA ILE A 200 4.17 5.89 21.54
C ILE A 200 4.93 6.25 20.27
N LYS A 201 4.61 5.56 19.16
CA LYS A 201 5.22 5.82 17.86
C LYS A 201 4.40 6.76 16.97
N THR A 202 3.10 6.84 17.21
CA THR A 202 2.19 7.64 16.38
C THR A 202 1.16 8.36 17.25
N VAL A 203 0.92 9.62 16.97
CA VAL A 203 -0.09 10.44 17.66
C VAL A 203 -1.05 11.04 16.64
N PHE A 204 -2.35 10.84 16.86
CA PHE A 204 -3.40 11.51 16.13
C PHE A 204 -3.94 12.69 16.93
N LEU A 205 -3.83 13.90 16.37
CA LEU A 205 -4.35 15.12 16.96
C LEU A 205 -5.67 15.50 16.30
N SER A 206 -6.77 15.38 17.03
CA SER A 206 -8.11 15.62 16.48
C SER A 206 -8.74 16.90 17.03
N GLY A 207 -8.86 17.91 16.18
CA GLY A 207 -9.59 19.15 16.47
C GLY A 207 -9.02 19.98 17.62
N ILE A 208 -7.70 19.95 17.87
CA ILE A 208 -7.01 20.62 18.97
C ILE A 208 -6.75 22.08 18.62
N HIS A 209 -6.84 22.97 19.62
CA HIS A 209 -6.45 24.39 19.48
C HIS A 209 -4.98 24.55 19.07
N SER A 210 -4.68 25.57 18.27
CA SER A 210 -3.35 25.81 17.71
C SER A 210 -2.24 25.93 18.76
N HIS A 211 -2.55 26.48 19.93
CA HIS A 211 -1.59 26.64 21.04
C HIS A 211 -1.18 25.26 21.59
N ASP A 212 -2.13 24.45 22.02
CA ASP A 212 -1.91 23.13 22.60
C ASP A 212 -1.31 22.16 21.58
N ARG A 213 -1.81 22.22 20.35
CA ARG A 213 -1.25 21.48 19.22
C ARG A 213 0.23 21.75 19.03
N ASN A 214 0.66 23.00 19.09
CA ASN A 214 2.07 23.36 18.90
C ASN A 214 2.97 22.85 20.05
N ILE A 215 2.47 22.79 21.28
CA ILE A 215 3.19 22.22 22.42
C ILE A 215 3.41 20.73 22.22
N ILE A 216 2.33 19.99 21.93
CA ILE A 216 2.37 18.54 21.70
C ILE A 216 3.25 18.23 20.48
N LEU A 217 3.12 19.01 19.40
CA LEU A 217 3.88 18.82 18.17
C LEU A 217 5.40 18.99 18.41
N LYS A 218 5.81 19.99 19.19
CA LYS A 218 7.21 20.19 19.56
C LYS A 218 7.77 19.01 20.36
N TYR A 219 6.99 18.47 21.29
CA TYR A 219 7.39 17.30 22.06
C TYR A 219 7.52 16.06 21.17
N CYS A 220 6.54 15.82 20.30
CA CYS A 220 6.56 14.70 19.38
C CYS A 220 7.75 14.75 18.41
N VAL A 221 8.04 15.93 17.85
CA VAL A 221 9.21 16.13 16.97
C VAL A 221 10.53 15.92 17.71
N ALA A 222 10.61 16.34 18.97
CA ALA A 222 11.81 16.15 19.79
C ALA A 222 12.07 14.66 20.13
N ASN A 223 11.02 13.84 20.17
CA ASN A 223 11.08 12.42 20.52
C ASN A 223 10.84 11.47 19.29
N ASP A 224 10.96 11.97 18.06
CA ASP A 224 10.77 11.20 16.80
C ASP A 224 9.42 10.47 16.72
N ILE A 225 8.35 11.04 17.29
CA ILE A 225 6.98 10.52 17.25
C ILE A 225 6.28 11.06 15.99
N ASN A 226 5.68 10.17 15.20
CA ASN A 226 4.92 10.55 14.03
C ASN A 226 3.59 11.21 14.43
N VAL A 227 3.27 12.38 13.86
CA VAL A 227 2.05 13.12 14.20
C VAL A 227 1.16 13.29 12.98
N PHE A 228 -0.10 12.89 13.11
CA PHE A 228 -1.15 13.14 12.14
C PHE A 228 -2.12 14.16 12.70
N VAL A 229 -2.23 15.31 12.04
CA VAL A 229 -3.11 16.39 12.47
C VAL A 229 -4.38 16.40 11.63
N ILE A 230 -5.53 16.28 12.30
CA ILE A 230 -6.83 16.48 11.70
C ILE A 230 -7.30 17.89 12.02
N PRO A 231 -7.35 18.80 11.03
CA PRO A 231 -7.69 20.19 11.26
C PRO A 231 -9.14 20.34 11.76
N ARG A 232 -9.41 21.40 12.53
CA ARG A 232 -10.76 21.84 12.80
C ARG A 232 -11.39 22.41 11.52
N ILE A 233 -12.70 22.24 11.37
CA ILE A 233 -13.44 22.84 10.26
C ILE A 233 -13.30 24.38 10.26
N GLY A 234 -13.03 24.99 11.42
CA GLY A 234 -12.78 26.43 11.56
C GLY A 234 -11.35 26.90 11.22
N ASP A 235 -10.39 25.98 11.08
CA ASP A 235 -9.00 26.33 10.70
C ASP A 235 -8.80 26.39 9.17
N THR A 236 -9.88 26.12 8.41
CA THR A 236 -9.89 26.07 6.93
C THR A 236 -10.55 27.27 6.27
N ILE A 237 -10.85 28.35 7.04
CA ILE A 237 -11.46 29.59 6.50
C ILE A 237 -10.44 30.73 6.59
#